data_80035d079f0cb59d2e26b85d47efaec3
#
_entry.id   80035d079f0cb59d2e26b85d47efaec3
#
_cell.length_a   1.000
_cell.length_b   1.000
_cell.length_c   1.000
_cell.angle_alpha   90.00
_cell.angle_beta   90.00
_cell.angle_gamma   90.00
#
_symmetry.space_group_name_H-M   'P 1'
#
loop_
_entity.id
_entity.type
_entity.pdbx_description
1 polymer ?
#
loop_
_entity_poly.entity_id
_entity_poly.type
_entity_poly.pdbx_seq_one_letter_code
_entity_poly.pdbx_strand_id
1 'polypeptide(L)'
;MREIEENAGNHKILIFSQFLKMLDLIKGHLEKHKIKYEYLDGKTTDRADRVNHFQEDESCRVFLMSLKAGGVGINLTEADYVYLVDPWWNPAVEQQAIDRTHRIGQKKKVFAYRMICKDTIEEKILLLQDKKRDIAKDIISTEDGFLKKLSQNDIIDLFS
;
A
#
# COMPACT_ATOMS: atom_id res chain seq x y z
N MET A 1 13.62 3.55 0.49
CA MET A 1 14.11 3.47 -0.92
C MET A 1 15.33 2.56 -1.06
N ARG A 2 16.40 2.70 -0.26
CA ARG A 2 17.54 1.76 -0.31
C ARG A 2 17.14 0.29 -0.25
N GLU A 3 16.25 -0.05 0.67
CA GLU A 3 15.76 -1.42 0.81
C GLU A 3 15.06 -1.93 -0.47
N ILE A 4 14.33 -1.05 -1.16
CA ILE A 4 13.68 -1.38 -2.44
C ILE A 4 14.74 -1.58 -3.53
N GLU A 5 15.77 -0.74 -3.57
CA GLU A 5 16.85 -0.83 -4.56
C GLU A 5 17.73 -2.07 -4.33
N GLU A 6 18.04 -2.39 -3.08
CA GLU A 6 18.93 -3.47 -2.70
C GLU A 6 18.26 -4.86 -2.75
N ASN A 7 16.98 -4.94 -2.34
CA ASN A 7 16.28 -6.22 -2.18
C ASN A 7 15.38 -6.60 -3.36
N ALA A 8 14.98 -5.63 -4.18
CA ALA A 8 14.03 -5.91 -5.24
C ALA A 8 14.65 -6.53 -6.51
N GLY A 9 15.98 -6.42 -6.71
CA GLY A 9 16.63 -7.04 -7.88
C GLY A 9 15.89 -6.81 -9.19
N ASN A 10 15.46 -7.88 -9.86
CA ASN A 10 14.65 -7.83 -11.09
C ASN A 10 13.13 -7.96 -10.81
N HIS A 11 12.70 -7.82 -9.56
CA HIS A 11 11.30 -7.94 -9.17
C HIS A 11 10.48 -6.70 -9.52
N LYS A 12 9.18 -6.89 -9.74
CA LYS A 12 8.22 -5.80 -9.92
C LYS A 12 7.59 -5.42 -8.58
N ILE A 13 7.52 -4.13 -8.32
CA ILE A 13 7.21 -3.55 -7.02
C ILE A 13 5.98 -2.68 -7.10
N LEU A 14 5.04 -2.88 -6.19
CA LEU A 14 3.93 -1.97 -5.94
C LEU A 14 4.21 -1.15 -4.69
N ILE A 15 4.02 0.15 -4.78
CA ILE A 15 4.13 1.06 -3.64
C ILE A 15 2.81 1.77 -3.47
N PHE A 16 2.17 1.55 -2.33
CA PHE A 16 0.92 2.18 -1.96
C PHE A 16 1.14 3.26 -0.91
N SER A 17 0.47 4.38 -1.06
CA SER A 17 0.35 5.42 -0.03
C SER A 17 -1.05 6.03 -0.05
N GLN A 18 -1.53 6.43 1.11
CA GLN A 18 -2.75 7.24 1.22
C GLN A 18 -2.51 8.72 0.89
N PHE A 19 -1.26 9.19 1.05
CA PHE A 19 -0.89 10.58 0.84
C PHE A 19 -0.28 10.81 -0.54
N LEU A 20 -0.94 11.60 -1.38
CA LEU A 20 -0.41 11.95 -2.71
C LEU A 20 0.94 12.66 -2.61
N LYS A 21 1.15 13.51 -1.59
CA LYS A 21 2.45 14.16 -1.35
C LYS A 21 3.58 13.16 -1.09
N MET A 22 3.29 12.05 -0.41
CA MET A 22 4.27 10.98 -0.20
C MET A 22 4.62 10.32 -1.54
N LEU A 23 3.62 10.03 -2.36
CA LEU A 23 3.85 9.50 -3.72
C LEU A 23 4.67 10.47 -4.58
N ASP A 24 4.45 11.78 -4.47
CA ASP A 24 5.25 12.79 -5.18
C ASP A 24 6.72 12.82 -4.73
N LEU A 25 6.98 12.65 -3.44
CA LEU A 25 8.35 12.52 -2.92
C LEU A 25 9.04 11.26 -3.45
N ILE A 26 8.33 10.14 -3.48
CA ILE A 26 8.85 8.88 -4.03
C ILE A 26 9.11 9.04 -5.53
N LYS A 27 8.19 9.65 -6.28
CA LYS A 27 8.36 9.99 -7.69
C LYS A 27 9.65 10.77 -7.95
N GLY A 28 9.85 11.87 -7.22
CA GLY A 28 11.06 12.68 -7.35
C GLY A 28 12.34 11.88 -7.08
N HIS A 29 12.30 10.91 -6.15
CA HIS A 29 13.41 10.02 -5.90
C HIS A 29 13.66 9.06 -7.06
N LEU A 30 12.62 8.42 -7.62
CA LEU A 30 12.72 7.50 -8.76
C LEU A 30 13.26 8.22 -10.00
N GLU A 31 12.78 9.43 -10.27
CA GLU A 31 13.23 10.28 -11.39
C GLU A 31 14.71 10.64 -11.27
N LYS A 32 15.15 11.05 -10.06
CA LYS A 32 16.55 11.35 -9.77
C LYS A 32 17.48 10.16 -10.04
N HIS A 33 17.00 8.94 -9.78
CA HIS A 33 17.78 7.72 -9.99
C HIS A 33 17.49 7.04 -11.35
N LYS A 34 16.71 7.71 -12.22
CA LYS A 34 16.33 7.21 -13.55
C LYS A 34 15.67 5.83 -13.52
N ILE A 35 14.90 5.57 -12.47
CA ILE A 35 14.11 4.34 -12.32
C ILE A 35 12.77 4.56 -13.02
N LYS A 36 12.44 3.70 -13.99
CA LYS A 36 11.15 3.74 -14.67
C LYS A 36 10.04 3.28 -13.74
N TYR A 37 8.93 4.00 -13.77
CA TYR A 37 7.76 3.70 -12.95
C TYR A 37 6.47 4.06 -13.67
N GLU A 38 5.37 3.45 -13.24
CA GLU A 38 4.01 3.89 -13.51
C GLU A 38 3.39 4.54 -12.26
N TYR A 39 2.40 5.38 -12.51
CA TYR A 39 1.70 6.10 -11.45
C TYR A 39 0.20 6.06 -11.65
N LEU A 40 -0.56 5.82 -10.58
CA LEU A 40 -2.01 5.80 -10.61
C LEU A 40 -2.62 6.41 -9.34
N ASP A 41 -3.47 7.41 -9.53
CA ASP A 41 -4.27 8.03 -8.48
C ASP A 41 -5.75 8.09 -8.85
N GLY A 42 -6.55 8.79 -8.02
CA GLY A 42 -7.98 8.98 -8.25
C GLY A 42 -8.34 9.76 -9.52
N LYS A 43 -7.39 10.52 -10.08
CA LYS A 43 -7.59 11.38 -11.27
C LYS A 43 -7.10 10.71 -12.56
N THR A 44 -6.39 9.59 -12.47
CA THR A 44 -5.83 8.88 -13.63
C THR A 44 -6.95 8.31 -14.49
N THR A 45 -6.98 8.66 -15.76
CA THR A 45 -7.99 8.22 -16.74
C THR A 45 -7.53 7.01 -17.57
N ASP A 46 -6.25 6.93 -17.90
CA ASP A 46 -5.58 5.90 -18.71
C ASP A 46 -5.10 4.69 -17.89
N ARG A 47 -5.94 4.24 -16.94
CA ARG A 47 -5.57 3.21 -15.96
C ARG A 47 -5.17 1.88 -16.58
N ALA A 48 -5.91 1.44 -17.61
CA ALA A 48 -5.66 0.16 -18.27
C ALA A 48 -4.30 0.17 -18.99
N ASP A 49 -3.97 1.26 -19.67
CA ASP A 49 -2.71 1.40 -20.42
C ASP A 49 -1.51 1.38 -19.46
N ARG A 50 -1.60 2.06 -18.31
CA ARG A 50 -0.55 2.04 -17.29
C ARG A 50 -0.35 0.67 -16.67
N VAL A 51 -1.44 -0.03 -16.40
CA VAL A 51 -1.39 -1.40 -15.89
C VAL A 51 -0.73 -2.33 -16.90
N ASN A 52 -1.15 -2.26 -18.17
CA ASN A 52 -0.57 -3.08 -19.23
C ASN A 52 0.91 -2.76 -19.44
N HIS A 53 1.28 -1.48 -19.49
CA HIS A 53 2.68 -1.07 -19.61
C HIS A 53 3.53 -1.60 -18.46
N PHE A 54 3.04 -1.47 -17.21
CA PHE A 54 3.75 -2.04 -16.07
C PHE A 54 3.87 -3.56 -16.15
N GLN A 55 2.87 -4.27 -16.65
CA GLN A 55 2.92 -5.72 -16.74
C GLN A 55 3.84 -6.22 -17.86
N GLU A 56 3.85 -5.54 -19.01
CA GLU A 56 4.53 -5.96 -20.23
C GLU A 56 5.98 -5.45 -20.33
N ASP A 57 6.28 -4.21 -19.88
CA ASP A 57 7.62 -3.65 -19.93
C ASP A 57 8.46 -4.11 -18.73
N GLU A 58 9.41 -5.02 -18.96
CA GLU A 58 10.34 -5.51 -17.93
C GLU A 58 11.20 -4.39 -17.32
N SER A 59 11.43 -3.29 -18.05
CA SER A 59 12.20 -2.15 -17.57
C SER A 59 11.40 -1.25 -16.62
N CYS A 60 10.06 -1.31 -16.67
CA CYS A 60 9.15 -0.63 -15.74
C CYS A 60 8.90 -1.51 -14.51
N ARG A 61 9.69 -1.29 -13.46
CA ARG A 61 9.69 -2.17 -12.29
C ARG A 61 8.91 -1.63 -11.10
N VAL A 62 8.54 -0.37 -11.09
CA VAL A 62 7.85 0.27 -9.97
C VAL A 62 6.49 0.77 -10.41
N PHE A 63 5.45 0.50 -9.62
CA PHE A 63 4.14 1.09 -9.79
C PHE A 63 3.72 1.81 -8.50
N LEU A 64 3.60 3.12 -8.57
CA LEU A 64 3.12 3.97 -7.48
C LEU A 64 1.61 4.10 -7.55
N MET A 65 0.93 3.86 -6.45
CA MET A 65 -0.52 3.88 -6.43
C MET A 65 -1.08 4.49 -5.15
N SER A 66 -2.08 5.34 -5.29
CA SER A 66 -2.84 5.77 -4.11
C SER A 66 -3.75 4.63 -3.63
N LEU A 67 -3.84 4.42 -2.30
CA LEU A 67 -4.70 3.38 -1.72
C LEU A 67 -6.15 3.49 -2.19
N LYS A 68 -6.67 4.71 -2.32
CA LYS A 68 -8.03 4.96 -2.82
C LYS A 68 -8.22 4.54 -4.28
N ALA A 69 -7.23 4.76 -5.12
CA ALA A 69 -7.29 4.38 -6.54
C ALA A 69 -7.13 2.87 -6.76
N GLY A 70 -6.40 2.20 -5.88
CA GLY A 70 -6.25 0.75 -5.87
C GLY A 70 -7.57 -0.01 -5.65
N GLY A 71 -8.63 0.65 -5.17
CA GLY A 71 -9.95 0.04 -4.93
C GLY A 71 -10.69 -0.47 -6.17
N VAL A 72 -10.31 -0.08 -7.39
CA VAL A 72 -11.07 -0.38 -8.63
C VAL A 72 -10.39 -1.48 -9.44
N GLY A 73 -10.84 -2.72 -9.29
CA GLY A 73 -10.71 -3.85 -10.25
C GLY A 73 -9.37 -4.13 -10.96
N ILE A 74 -8.27 -3.52 -10.53
CA ILE A 74 -6.96 -3.61 -11.17
C ILE A 74 -6.31 -4.96 -10.84
N ASN A 75 -5.73 -5.61 -11.84
CA ASN A 75 -5.00 -6.86 -11.70
C ASN A 75 -3.50 -6.61 -11.95
N LEU A 76 -2.65 -6.88 -10.96
CA LEU A 76 -1.21 -6.58 -10.99
C LEU A 76 -0.40 -7.84 -10.64
N THR A 77 -0.66 -8.93 -11.35
CA THR A 77 -0.08 -10.26 -11.10
C THR A 77 1.41 -10.37 -11.39
N GLU A 78 2.00 -9.43 -12.10
CA GLU A 78 3.46 -9.42 -12.33
C GLU A 78 4.26 -8.90 -11.13
N ALA A 79 3.62 -8.18 -10.21
CA ALA A 79 4.28 -7.69 -9.00
C ALA A 79 4.35 -8.78 -7.93
N ASP A 80 5.50 -8.91 -7.32
CA ASP A 80 5.77 -9.84 -6.24
C ASP A 80 6.24 -9.13 -4.94
N TYR A 81 6.50 -7.82 -5.00
CA TYR A 81 6.77 -6.99 -3.83
C TYR A 81 5.72 -5.90 -3.68
N VAL A 82 5.17 -5.77 -2.49
CA VAL A 82 4.17 -4.74 -2.13
C VAL A 82 4.67 -3.97 -0.93
N TYR A 83 4.77 -2.65 -1.05
CA TYR A 83 5.10 -1.75 0.04
C TYR A 83 3.92 -0.85 0.36
N LEU A 84 3.45 -0.91 1.59
CA LEU A 84 2.50 0.04 2.16
C LEU A 84 3.31 1.06 2.95
N VAL A 85 3.46 2.27 2.42
CA VAL A 85 4.40 3.28 2.96
C VAL A 85 3.86 3.95 4.21
N ASP A 86 2.57 4.05 4.33
CA ASP A 86 1.87 4.61 5.48
C ASP A 86 0.72 3.67 5.87
N PRO A 87 0.58 3.32 7.15
CA PRO A 87 -0.50 2.46 7.60
C PRO A 87 -1.84 3.18 7.48
N TRP A 88 -2.88 2.43 7.10
CA TRP A 88 -4.24 2.93 7.06
C TRP A 88 -4.98 2.55 8.34
N TRP A 89 -5.86 3.43 8.82
CA TRP A 89 -6.67 3.17 10.01
C TRP A 89 -7.51 1.89 9.88
N ASN A 90 -7.97 1.59 8.66
CA ASN A 90 -8.74 0.40 8.34
C ASN A 90 -7.84 -0.65 7.67
N PRO A 91 -7.49 -1.74 8.37
CA PRO A 91 -6.65 -2.81 7.83
C PRO A 91 -7.28 -3.54 6.63
N ALA A 92 -8.61 -3.47 6.45
CA ALA A 92 -9.28 -4.07 5.29
C ALA A 92 -8.91 -3.38 3.97
N VAL A 93 -8.64 -2.08 3.99
CA VAL A 93 -8.18 -1.33 2.80
C VAL A 93 -6.76 -1.76 2.41
N GLU A 94 -5.88 -1.96 3.38
CA GLU A 94 -4.53 -2.48 3.14
C GLU A 94 -4.57 -3.90 2.59
N GLN A 95 -5.38 -4.76 3.20
CA GLN A 95 -5.55 -6.14 2.73
C GLN A 95 -6.08 -6.15 1.29
N GLN A 96 -7.04 -5.29 0.98
CA GLN A 96 -7.55 -5.15 -0.38
C GLN A 96 -6.45 -4.73 -1.38
N ALA A 97 -5.51 -3.86 -0.98
CA ALA A 97 -4.38 -3.47 -1.82
C ALA A 97 -3.44 -4.67 -2.08
N ILE A 98 -3.15 -5.46 -1.05
CA ILE A 98 -2.34 -6.68 -1.16
C ILE A 98 -3.03 -7.72 -2.04
N ASP A 99 -4.33 -7.92 -1.88
CA ASP A 99 -5.13 -8.89 -2.66
C ASP A 99 -5.16 -8.58 -4.17
N ARG A 100 -4.80 -7.35 -4.58
CA ARG A 100 -4.65 -6.99 -6.00
C ARG A 100 -3.50 -7.73 -6.67
N THR A 101 -2.49 -8.07 -5.91
CA THR A 101 -1.33 -8.85 -6.40
C THR A 101 -1.56 -10.34 -6.24
N HIS A 102 -2.37 -10.74 -5.27
CA HIS A 102 -2.62 -12.14 -4.93
C HIS A 102 -3.89 -12.69 -5.62
N ARG A 103 -4.06 -12.44 -6.92
CA ARG A 103 -5.21 -12.90 -7.70
C ARG A 103 -4.92 -14.16 -8.52
N ILE A 104 -6.01 -14.73 -9.08
CA ILE A 104 -5.94 -15.83 -10.04
C ILE A 104 -5.00 -15.43 -11.19
N GLY A 105 -3.94 -16.21 -11.40
CA GLY A 105 -2.88 -15.92 -12.38
C GLY A 105 -1.53 -15.54 -11.75
N GLN A 106 -1.47 -15.20 -10.47
CA GLN A 106 -0.21 -14.98 -9.76
C GLN A 106 0.55 -16.31 -9.59
N LYS A 107 1.74 -16.38 -10.17
CA LYS A 107 2.64 -17.55 -10.10
C LYS A 107 3.81 -17.35 -9.14
N LYS A 108 4.02 -16.10 -8.70
CA LYS A 108 5.14 -15.73 -7.84
C LYS A 108 4.67 -15.63 -6.38
N LYS A 109 5.58 -15.85 -5.45
CA LYS A 109 5.33 -15.58 -4.03
C LYS A 109 5.29 -14.07 -3.83
N VAL A 110 4.23 -13.55 -3.24
CA VAL A 110 4.08 -12.11 -2.96
C VAL A 110 4.61 -11.80 -1.56
N PHE A 111 5.48 -10.80 -1.48
CA PHE A 111 6.01 -10.26 -0.23
C PHE A 111 5.39 -8.89 0.02
N ALA A 112 4.65 -8.78 1.11
CA ALA A 112 4.00 -7.53 1.52
C ALA A 112 4.71 -6.94 2.75
N TYR A 113 5.18 -5.70 2.61
CA TYR A 113 5.85 -4.95 3.66
C TYR A 113 5.03 -3.73 4.04
N ARG A 114 4.86 -3.55 5.34
CA ARG A 114 4.27 -2.34 5.89
C ARG A 114 5.39 -1.51 6.49
N MET A 115 5.57 -0.31 5.95
CA MET A 115 6.58 0.63 6.44
C MET A 115 5.95 1.59 7.44
N ILE A 116 6.52 1.68 8.61
CA ILE A 116 6.06 2.55 9.69
C ILE A 116 7.22 3.36 10.23
N CYS A 117 6.93 4.56 10.68
CA CYS A 117 7.91 5.35 11.42
C CYS A 117 7.92 4.89 12.88
N LYS A 118 9.11 4.57 13.38
CA LYS A 118 9.31 4.20 14.77
C LYS A 118 9.08 5.41 15.69
N ASP A 119 8.55 5.16 16.87
CA ASP A 119 8.25 6.18 17.89
C ASP A 119 7.24 7.25 17.39
N THR A 120 6.28 6.85 16.55
CA THR A 120 5.22 7.71 16.01
C THR A 120 3.83 7.13 16.28
N ILE A 121 2.81 7.94 15.94
CA ILE A 121 1.41 7.52 16.00
C ILE A 121 1.12 6.28 15.13
N GLU A 122 1.89 6.07 14.05
CA GLU A 122 1.73 4.92 13.16
C GLU A 122 1.97 3.60 13.90
N GLU A 123 3.00 3.55 14.75
CA GLU A 123 3.29 2.37 15.57
C GLU A 123 2.16 2.10 16.57
N LYS A 124 1.64 3.16 17.20
CA LYS A 124 0.50 3.06 18.12
C LYS A 124 -0.78 2.59 17.41
N ILE A 125 -1.03 3.04 16.18
CA ILE A 125 -2.15 2.55 15.36
C ILE A 125 -2.05 1.06 15.12
N LEU A 126 -0.86 0.54 14.79
CA LEU A 126 -0.66 -0.90 14.58
C LEU A 126 -0.95 -1.69 15.84
N LEU A 127 -0.45 -1.23 16.98
CA LEU A 127 -0.72 -1.87 18.26
C LEU A 127 -2.23 -1.94 18.58
N LEU A 128 -2.96 -0.87 18.25
CA LEU A 128 -4.42 -0.85 18.40
C LEU A 128 -5.13 -1.78 17.40
N GLN A 129 -4.66 -1.84 16.17
CA GLN A 129 -5.18 -2.77 15.17
C GLN A 129 -5.01 -4.22 15.63
N ASP A 130 -3.84 -4.57 16.14
CA ASP A 130 -3.53 -5.92 16.61
C ASP A 130 -4.38 -6.30 17.84
N LYS A 131 -4.51 -5.40 18.82
CA LYS A 131 -5.41 -5.61 19.97
C LYS A 131 -6.87 -5.86 19.55
N LYS A 132 -7.32 -5.22 18.47
CA LYS A 132 -8.71 -5.34 17.98
C LYS A 132 -8.92 -6.45 16.95
N ARG A 133 -7.87 -6.99 16.34
CA ARG A 133 -7.97 -8.09 15.37
C ARG A 133 -8.62 -9.34 15.95
N ASP A 134 -8.38 -9.63 17.23
CA ASP A 134 -8.97 -10.78 17.91
C ASP A 134 -10.47 -10.58 18.21
N ILE A 135 -10.93 -9.33 18.25
CA ILE A 135 -12.34 -8.97 18.50
C ILE A 135 -13.13 -8.86 17.18
N ALA A 136 -12.47 -8.64 16.06
CA ALA A 136 -13.09 -8.23 14.80
C ALA A 136 -13.13 -9.31 13.71
N LYS A 137 -13.06 -10.59 14.06
CA LYS A 137 -13.22 -11.69 13.07
C LYS A 137 -14.56 -11.69 12.36
N ASP A 138 -15.55 -10.96 12.86
CA ASP A 138 -16.93 -11.04 12.38
C ASP A 138 -17.53 -9.78 11.75
N ILE A 139 -16.81 -8.66 11.65
CA ILE A 139 -17.42 -7.43 11.12
C ILE A 139 -16.46 -6.70 10.17
N ILE A 140 -16.76 -6.72 8.89
CA ILE A 140 -16.21 -5.80 7.87
C ILE A 140 -16.58 -4.39 8.30
N SER A 141 -15.67 -3.66 8.92
CA SER A 141 -15.91 -2.28 9.35
C SER A 141 -15.45 -1.30 8.28
N THR A 142 -16.34 -0.37 7.93
CA THR A 142 -15.99 0.82 7.17
C THR A 142 -15.04 1.71 7.99
N GLU A 143 -14.32 2.63 7.35
CA GLU A 143 -13.41 3.60 7.98
C GLU A 143 -14.07 4.32 9.18
N ASP A 144 -15.31 4.78 8.98
CA ASP A 144 -16.14 5.39 10.04
C ASP A 144 -16.42 4.43 11.20
N GLY A 145 -16.52 3.15 10.93
CA GLY A 145 -16.77 2.13 11.95
C GLY A 145 -15.56 1.90 12.86
N PHE A 146 -14.32 2.03 12.35
CA PHE A 146 -13.12 1.90 13.16
C PHE A 146 -12.98 3.06 14.15
N LEU A 147 -13.06 4.30 13.65
CA LEU A 147 -12.95 5.50 14.50
C LEU A 147 -14.05 5.59 15.57
N LYS A 148 -15.27 5.20 15.23
CA LYS A 148 -16.40 5.16 16.19
C LYS A 148 -16.27 4.09 17.28
N LYS A 149 -15.44 3.08 17.07
CA LYS A 149 -15.20 1.98 18.02
C LYS A 149 -14.00 2.23 18.95
N LEU A 150 -13.24 3.30 18.73
CA LEU A 150 -12.19 3.72 19.64
C LEU A 150 -12.83 4.20 20.95
N SER A 151 -12.42 3.60 22.07
CA SER A 151 -12.78 4.10 23.38
C SER A 151 -12.03 5.41 23.67
N GLN A 152 -12.52 6.17 24.64
CA GLN A 152 -11.85 7.39 25.08
C GLN A 152 -10.40 7.13 25.53
N ASN A 153 -10.15 5.98 26.15
CA ASN A 153 -8.80 5.55 26.55
C ASN A 153 -7.91 5.22 25.35
N ASP A 154 -8.45 4.56 24.32
CA ASP A 154 -7.70 4.28 23.08
C ASP A 154 -7.24 5.58 22.40
N ILE A 155 -8.07 6.63 22.45
CA ILE A 155 -7.74 7.96 21.88
C ILE A 155 -6.64 8.63 22.71
N ILE A 156 -6.73 8.58 24.05
CA ILE A 156 -5.71 9.14 24.94
C ILE A 156 -4.36 8.43 24.70
N ASP A 157 -4.35 7.11 24.59
CA ASP A 157 -3.14 6.31 24.38
C ASP A 157 -2.49 6.61 23.01
N LEU A 158 -3.25 7.05 22.01
CA LEU A 158 -2.70 7.47 20.71
C LEU A 158 -1.86 8.76 20.79
N PHE A 159 -2.22 9.66 21.70
CA PHE A 159 -1.61 10.99 21.81
C PHE A 159 -0.69 11.15 23.04
N SER A 160 -0.55 10.14 23.90
CA SER A 160 0.39 10.10 25.02
C SER A 160 1.69 9.42 24.60
#